data_b1ae0a0554156aacc33ba22e42eef2cf
#
_entry.id   b1ae0a0554156aacc33ba22e42eef2cf
#
_cell.length_a   1.000
_cell.length_b   1.000
_cell.length_c   1.000
_cell.angle_alpha   90.00
_cell.angle_beta   90.00
_cell.angle_gamma   90.00
#
_symmetry.space_group_name_H-M   'P 1'
#
loop_
_entity.id
_entity.type
_entity.pdbx_description
1 polymer ?
#
loop_
_entity_poly.entity_id
_entity_poly.type
_entity_poly.pdbx_seq_one_letter_code
_entity_poly.pdbx_strand_id
1 'polypeptide(L)'
;MEITEGRVTFSIGNAFYRPHSQRSRDLGVLAAAVYKHRTGQLNVLDTMTGCGIRVLRYAIEAGADRVWANDGDLDVHNTLQQNLSQLNPDRVRITHETVNRVFWRCAIDRDYPDLIDIDSFGNPAEFLASCLQAVRYGGLIYLTSTDGRAMSGHYPQDSLRLYGATTRSTPSVQEHALRILIGSLAQQGAMQRLTVQPVFSMYSGQIYRIMVCVTRDVPKLEKHHGFVAYCPSCGDYSLPTWRHLTRADCPHHTRPLPMAIVGPLWTGNLHDPTWLSDMIAIAPEQGLADQIPFLKLLHSEAYLPPYHFPMGEIGRRGKLDVLKCDRFIESL
;
A
#
# COMPACT_ATOMS: atom_id res chain seq x y z
N MET A 1 15.47 -1.67 -25.73
CA MET A 1 14.64 -2.89 -25.74
C MET A 1 13.22 -2.45 -25.46
N GLU A 2 12.29 -2.75 -26.38
CA GLU A 2 10.86 -2.49 -26.19
C GLU A 2 10.19 -3.63 -25.47
N ILE A 3 9.27 -3.30 -24.58
CA ILE A 3 8.48 -4.23 -23.78
C ILE A 3 7.02 -3.84 -23.90
N THR A 4 6.15 -4.84 -23.95
CA THR A 4 4.70 -4.65 -23.87
C THR A 4 4.20 -5.13 -22.51
N GLU A 5 3.46 -4.29 -21.80
CA GLU A 5 2.77 -4.63 -20.56
C GLU A 5 1.35 -4.05 -20.59
N GLY A 6 0.34 -4.89 -20.37
CA GLY A 6 -1.04 -4.47 -20.57
C GLY A 6 -1.28 -3.99 -22.01
N ARG A 7 -1.82 -2.79 -22.17
CA ARG A 7 -2.09 -2.17 -23.49
C ARG A 7 -1.02 -1.18 -23.95
N VAL A 8 0.13 -1.13 -23.26
CA VAL A 8 1.19 -0.15 -23.57
C VAL A 8 2.49 -0.83 -23.98
N THR A 9 3.19 -0.20 -24.93
CA THR A 9 4.55 -0.58 -25.34
C THR A 9 5.49 0.55 -25.00
N PHE A 10 6.64 0.23 -24.40
CA PHE A 10 7.58 1.22 -23.89
C PHE A 10 9.03 0.70 -23.96
N SER A 11 9.98 1.62 -23.93
CA SER A 11 11.41 1.32 -23.78
C SER A 11 11.82 1.50 -22.32
N ILE A 12 12.68 0.61 -21.82
CA ILE A 12 13.23 0.73 -20.45
C ILE A 12 14.33 1.80 -20.42
N GLY A 13 15.16 1.90 -21.48
CA GLY A 13 16.36 2.74 -21.48
C GLY A 13 17.30 2.37 -20.33
N ASN A 14 17.75 3.38 -19.59
CA ASN A 14 18.58 3.22 -18.38
C ASN A 14 17.75 3.16 -17.08
N ALA A 15 16.42 3.26 -17.19
CA ALA A 15 15.55 3.26 -16.02
C ALA A 15 15.42 1.87 -15.38
N PHE A 16 15.19 1.86 -14.09
CA PHE A 16 14.87 0.62 -13.38
C PHE A 16 13.47 0.13 -13.78
N TYR A 17 13.38 -1.13 -14.16
CA TYR A 17 12.11 -1.80 -14.42
C TYR A 17 12.11 -3.22 -13.83
N ARG A 18 11.05 -3.58 -13.11
CA ARG A 18 10.87 -4.89 -12.49
C ARG A 18 9.61 -5.57 -13.05
N PRO A 19 9.74 -6.60 -13.91
CA PRO A 19 8.59 -7.31 -14.48
C PRO A 19 7.66 -7.89 -13.41
N HIS A 20 8.21 -8.49 -12.36
CA HIS A 20 7.42 -9.09 -11.27
C HIS A 20 6.52 -8.09 -10.50
N SER A 21 6.70 -6.78 -10.70
CA SER A 21 5.80 -5.76 -10.13
C SER A 21 4.56 -5.50 -10.99
N GLN A 22 4.33 -6.24 -12.08
CA GLN A 22 3.19 -6.05 -12.97
C GLN A 22 1.86 -6.09 -12.23
N ARG A 23 1.62 -7.12 -11.40
CA ARG A 23 0.38 -7.21 -10.59
C ARG A 23 0.09 -5.94 -9.80
N SER A 24 1.10 -5.34 -9.20
CA SER A 24 0.90 -4.10 -8.44
C SER A 24 0.53 -2.91 -9.34
N ARG A 25 1.04 -2.86 -10.57
CA ARG A 25 0.63 -1.87 -11.56
C ARG A 25 -0.78 -2.11 -12.06
N ASP A 26 -1.16 -3.39 -12.29
CA ASP A 26 -2.51 -3.79 -12.69
C ASP A 26 -3.54 -3.33 -11.65
N LEU A 27 -3.27 -3.58 -10.36
CA LEU A 27 -4.17 -3.14 -9.28
C LEU A 27 -4.24 -1.61 -9.18
N GLY A 28 -3.13 -0.90 -9.38
CA GLY A 28 -3.11 0.56 -9.46
C GLY A 28 -3.99 1.08 -10.58
N VAL A 29 -3.89 0.49 -11.78
CA VAL A 29 -4.72 0.83 -12.95
C VAL A 29 -6.20 0.57 -12.66
N LEU A 30 -6.56 -0.58 -12.08
CA LEU A 30 -7.95 -0.89 -11.75
C LEU A 30 -8.54 0.09 -10.74
N ALA A 31 -7.80 0.42 -9.68
CA ALA A 31 -8.25 1.41 -8.69
C ALA A 31 -8.41 2.81 -9.31
N ALA A 32 -7.48 3.22 -10.18
CA ALA A 32 -7.54 4.48 -10.90
C ALA A 32 -8.75 4.54 -11.85
N ALA A 33 -9.03 3.45 -12.57
CA ALA A 33 -10.20 3.34 -13.45
C ALA A 33 -11.53 3.40 -12.67
N VAL A 34 -11.60 2.73 -11.51
CA VAL A 34 -12.75 2.84 -10.59
C VAL A 34 -12.92 4.28 -10.13
N TYR A 35 -11.82 4.94 -9.73
CA TYR A 35 -11.88 6.35 -9.32
C TYR A 35 -12.42 7.24 -10.45
N LYS A 36 -11.89 7.09 -11.67
CA LYS A 36 -12.35 7.82 -12.87
C LYS A 36 -13.84 7.58 -13.13
N HIS A 37 -14.30 6.34 -13.03
CA HIS A 37 -15.70 5.99 -13.23
C HIS A 37 -16.62 6.66 -12.18
N ARG A 38 -16.18 6.68 -10.91
CA ARG A 38 -16.97 7.27 -9.80
C ARG A 38 -17.03 8.81 -9.83
N THR A 39 -15.94 9.46 -10.27
CA THR A 39 -15.78 10.92 -10.14
C THR A 39 -15.89 11.67 -11.45
N GLY A 40 -15.75 11.00 -12.59
CA GLY A 40 -15.72 11.58 -13.93
C GLY A 40 -14.37 12.20 -14.32
N GLN A 41 -13.40 12.30 -13.40
CA GLN A 41 -12.07 12.87 -13.68
C GLN A 41 -10.96 12.05 -13.03
N LEU A 42 -9.74 12.11 -13.61
CA LEU A 42 -8.56 11.46 -13.06
C LEU A 42 -7.29 12.21 -13.50
N ASN A 43 -6.67 12.93 -12.59
CA ASN A 43 -5.35 13.54 -12.77
C ASN A 43 -4.36 12.76 -11.91
N VAL A 44 -3.31 12.24 -12.52
CA VAL A 44 -2.34 11.35 -11.86
C VAL A 44 -0.99 12.04 -11.73
N LEU A 45 -0.39 11.93 -10.56
CA LEU A 45 1.01 12.25 -10.30
C LEU A 45 1.76 10.94 -9.97
N ASP A 46 2.73 10.58 -10.80
CA ASP A 46 3.72 9.55 -10.49
C ASP A 46 5.02 10.25 -10.10
N THR A 47 5.44 10.03 -8.87
CA THR A 47 6.52 10.81 -8.24
C THR A 47 7.92 10.30 -8.52
N MET A 48 8.04 9.03 -8.93
CA MET A 48 9.30 8.32 -9.21
C MET A 48 9.08 7.40 -10.41
N THR A 49 8.85 8.04 -11.57
CA THR A 49 8.22 7.39 -12.72
C THR A 49 9.15 6.46 -13.52
N GLY A 50 10.49 6.62 -13.37
CA GLY A 50 11.47 5.86 -14.13
C GLY A 50 11.23 5.96 -15.64
N CYS A 51 10.97 4.81 -16.29
CA CYS A 51 10.65 4.78 -17.74
C CYS A 51 9.23 5.25 -18.08
N GLY A 52 8.38 5.61 -17.11
CA GLY A 52 7.02 6.10 -17.35
C GLY A 52 5.96 5.04 -17.55
N ILE A 53 6.25 3.76 -17.30
CA ILE A 53 5.29 2.66 -17.49
C ILE A 53 3.98 2.85 -16.73
N ARG A 54 4.02 3.33 -15.48
CA ARG A 54 2.83 3.58 -14.68
C ARG A 54 2.00 4.71 -15.26
N VAL A 55 2.66 5.80 -15.62
CA VAL A 55 2.03 6.97 -16.25
C VAL A 55 1.31 6.58 -17.55
N LEU A 56 1.98 5.80 -18.41
CA LEU A 56 1.39 5.30 -19.65
C LEU A 56 0.15 4.46 -19.38
N ARG A 57 0.24 3.53 -18.44
CA ARG A 57 -0.87 2.66 -18.10
C ARG A 57 -2.04 3.43 -17.48
N TYR A 58 -1.77 4.39 -16.61
CA TYR A 58 -2.83 5.28 -16.09
C TYR A 58 -3.49 6.10 -17.19
N ALA A 59 -2.71 6.62 -18.14
CA ALA A 59 -3.25 7.41 -19.24
C ALA A 59 -4.09 6.57 -20.22
N ILE A 60 -3.57 5.42 -20.66
CA ILE A 60 -4.15 4.61 -21.74
C ILE A 60 -5.19 3.60 -21.20
N GLU A 61 -4.93 3.00 -20.06
CA GLU A 61 -5.78 1.94 -19.52
C GLU A 61 -6.83 2.50 -18.54
N ALA A 62 -6.43 3.34 -17.58
CA ALA A 62 -7.37 3.94 -16.63
C ALA A 62 -8.05 5.22 -17.16
N GLY A 63 -7.64 5.74 -18.31
CA GLY A 63 -8.22 6.92 -18.94
C GLY A 63 -7.97 8.22 -18.19
N ALA A 64 -6.77 8.38 -17.58
CA ALA A 64 -6.40 9.60 -16.90
C ALA A 64 -6.49 10.82 -17.82
N ASP A 65 -7.07 11.93 -17.34
CA ASP A 65 -7.23 13.18 -18.10
C ASP A 65 -5.91 13.92 -18.24
N ARG A 66 -5.12 13.95 -17.16
CA ARG A 66 -3.77 14.51 -17.13
C ARG A 66 -2.85 13.60 -16.35
N VAL A 67 -1.60 13.56 -16.76
CA VAL A 67 -0.56 12.82 -16.07
C VAL A 67 0.66 13.71 -15.83
N TRP A 68 1.17 13.65 -14.62
CA TRP A 68 2.41 14.31 -14.25
C TRP A 68 3.43 13.24 -13.89
N ALA A 69 4.43 13.09 -14.75
CA ALA A 69 5.55 12.18 -14.59
C ALA A 69 6.72 12.94 -13.96
N ASN A 70 7.13 12.58 -12.76
CA ASN A 70 8.30 13.14 -12.12
C ASN A 70 9.32 12.04 -11.82
N ASP A 71 10.58 12.35 -12.03
CA ASP A 71 11.70 11.54 -11.55
C ASP A 71 12.88 12.45 -11.22
N GLY A 72 13.50 12.23 -10.05
CA GLY A 72 14.67 12.99 -9.63
C GLY A 72 15.93 12.71 -10.46
N ASP A 73 15.95 11.58 -11.16
CA ASP A 73 17.04 11.19 -12.04
C ASP A 73 16.86 11.79 -13.42
N LEU A 74 17.80 12.65 -13.82
CA LEU A 74 17.81 13.25 -15.16
C LEU A 74 18.17 12.25 -16.28
N ASP A 75 18.83 11.16 -15.96
CA ASP A 75 19.29 10.18 -16.97
C ASP A 75 18.10 9.42 -17.60
N VAL A 76 16.93 9.41 -16.94
CA VAL A 76 15.71 8.82 -17.50
C VAL A 76 14.98 9.74 -18.47
N HIS A 77 15.36 11.04 -18.58
CA HIS A 77 14.61 12.06 -19.34
C HIS A 77 14.28 11.64 -20.78
N ASN A 78 15.28 11.24 -21.54
CA ASN A 78 15.11 10.90 -22.95
C ASN A 78 14.18 9.69 -23.14
N THR A 79 14.34 8.67 -22.28
CA THR A 79 13.49 7.48 -22.30
C THR A 79 12.05 7.84 -21.94
N LEU A 80 11.88 8.66 -20.90
CA LEU A 80 10.58 9.11 -20.45
C LEU A 80 9.87 9.95 -21.52
N GLN A 81 10.57 10.90 -22.12
CA GLN A 81 10.03 11.73 -23.20
C GLN A 81 9.64 10.89 -24.43
N GLN A 82 10.49 9.93 -24.82
CA GLN A 82 10.19 9.01 -25.91
C GLN A 82 8.93 8.17 -25.62
N ASN A 83 8.85 7.57 -24.43
CA ASN A 83 7.71 6.74 -24.06
C ASN A 83 6.40 7.55 -23.97
N LEU A 84 6.44 8.75 -23.42
CA LEU A 84 5.26 9.60 -23.24
C LEU A 84 4.85 10.34 -24.53
N SER A 85 5.68 10.34 -25.58
CA SER A 85 5.35 10.96 -26.87
C SER A 85 4.13 10.34 -27.58
N GLN A 86 3.72 9.13 -27.16
CA GLN A 86 2.49 8.48 -27.63
C GLN A 86 1.20 9.07 -27.02
N LEU A 87 1.33 9.95 -26.02
CA LEU A 87 0.21 10.66 -25.40
C LEU A 87 0.07 12.07 -26.00
N ASN A 88 -1.13 12.66 -25.87
CA ASN A 88 -1.33 14.06 -26.20
C ASN A 88 -0.45 14.96 -25.30
N PRO A 89 0.46 15.79 -25.86
CA PRO A 89 1.37 16.64 -25.08
C PRO A 89 0.68 17.56 -24.07
N ASP A 90 -0.52 18.06 -24.39
CA ASP A 90 -1.28 18.96 -23.51
C ASP A 90 -1.77 18.28 -22.22
N ARG A 91 -1.70 16.94 -22.18
CA ARG A 91 -2.12 16.13 -21.04
C ARG A 91 -0.94 15.62 -20.20
N VAL A 92 0.29 15.89 -20.64
CA VAL A 92 1.52 15.33 -20.07
C VAL A 92 2.38 16.45 -19.49
N ARG A 93 2.75 16.30 -18.22
CA ARG A 93 3.77 17.15 -17.59
C ARG A 93 4.94 16.25 -17.16
N ILE A 94 6.17 16.62 -17.57
CA ILE A 94 7.41 15.94 -17.16
C ILE A 94 8.20 16.90 -16.28
N THR A 95 8.70 16.42 -15.13
CA THR A 95 9.59 17.19 -14.24
C THR A 95 10.68 16.28 -13.66
N HIS A 96 11.78 16.93 -13.23
CA HIS A 96 12.93 16.28 -12.61
C HIS A 96 13.23 16.96 -11.28
N GLU A 97 12.32 16.80 -10.33
CA GLU A 97 12.41 17.44 -9.02
C GLU A 97 12.42 16.37 -7.91
N THR A 98 12.89 16.74 -6.72
CA THR A 98 12.70 15.89 -5.54
C THR A 98 11.21 15.76 -5.24
N VAL A 99 10.79 14.60 -4.76
CA VAL A 99 9.38 14.28 -4.50
C VAL A 99 8.71 15.32 -3.59
N ASN A 100 9.36 15.70 -2.49
CA ASN A 100 8.81 16.70 -1.57
C ASN A 100 8.62 18.06 -2.26
N ARG A 101 9.51 18.44 -3.17
CA ARG A 101 9.37 19.68 -3.94
C ARG A 101 8.14 19.64 -4.87
N VAL A 102 7.89 18.49 -5.51
CA VAL A 102 6.68 18.29 -6.32
C VAL A 102 5.42 18.41 -5.45
N PHE A 103 5.40 17.81 -4.25
CA PHE A 103 4.26 17.93 -3.34
C PHE A 103 4.02 19.38 -2.88
N TRP A 104 5.08 20.13 -2.54
CA TRP A 104 4.94 21.54 -2.23
C TRP A 104 4.40 22.34 -3.40
N ARG A 105 4.82 22.01 -4.61
CA ARG A 105 4.32 22.65 -5.84
C ARG A 105 2.82 22.38 -6.02
N CYS A 106 2.35 21.15 -5.83
CA CYS A 106 0.90 20.84 -5.86
C CYS A 106 0.11 21.74 -4.89
N ALA A 107 0.62 21.94 -3.68
CA ALA A 107 -0.06 22.75 -2.67
C ALA A 107 -0.01 24.26 -2.99
N ILE A 108 1.13 24.78 -3.46
CA ILE A 108 1.32 26.20 -3.80
C ILE A 108 0.47 26.57 -5.03
N ASP A 109 0.53 25.77 -6.08
CA ASP A 109 -0.17 26.01 -7.35
C ASP A 109 -1.66 25.62 -7.26
N ARG A 110 -2.09 24.96 -6.15
CA ARG A 110 -3.41 24.37 -5.96
C ARG A 110 -3.81 23.40 -7.08
N ASP A 111 -2.81 22.70 -7.63
CA ASP A 111 -2.97 21.68 -8.67
C ASP A 111 -2.88 20.28 -8.02
N TYR A 112 -3.96 19.88 -7.37
CA TYR A 112 -4.04 18.65 -6.58
C TYR A 112 -4.39 17.46 -7.48
N PRO A 113 -3.50 16.47 -7.64
CA PRO A 113 -3.81 15.22 -8.35
C PRO A 113 -4.88 14.41 -7.62
N ASP A 114 -5.63 13.66 -8.40
CA ASP A 114 -6.64 12.72 -7.92
C ASP A 114 -6.01 11.40 -7.44
N LEU A 115 -4.87 11.03 -8.03
CA LEU A 115 -4.05 9.89 -7.62
C LEU A 115 -2.58 10.31 -7.55
N ILE A 116 -1.94 10.02 -6.43
CA ILE A 116 -0.49 10.10 -6.25
C ILE A 116 0.08 8.69 -6.15
N ASP A 117 0.98 8.32 -7.06
CA ASP A 117 1.76 7.06 -6.99
C ASP A 117 3.17 7.37 -6.47
N ILE A 118 3.55 6.71 -5.38
CA ILE A 118 4.85 6.87 -4.69
C ILE A 118 5.54 5.50 -4.68
N ASP A 119 6.32 5.21 -5.71
CA ASP A 119 7.04 3.94 -5.84
C ASP A 119 8.47 4.05 -5.31
N SER A 120 8.61 4.31 -4.00
CA SER A 120 9.90 4.56 -3.38
C SER A 120 10.76 3.30 -3.22
N PHE A 121 12.07 3.46 -3.40
CA PHE A 121 13.05 2.50 -2.91
C PHE A 121 13.24 2.69 -1.39
N GLY A 122 13.30 1.58 -0.64
CA GLY A 122 13.49 1.63 0.81
C GLY A 122 12.23 2.08 1.54
N ASN A 123 12.36 3.10 2.40
CA ASN A 123 11.27 3.57 3.22
C ASN A 123 10.62 4.84 2.65
N PRO A 124 9.28 4.94 2.66
CA PRO A 124 8.56 6.14 2.23
C PRO A 124 8.30 7.15 3.35
N ALA A 125 8.90 7.00 4.53
CA ALA A 125 8.55 7.74 5.74
C ALA A 125 8.61 9.27 5.56
N GLU A 126 9.60 9.75 4.80
CA GLU A 126 9.78 11.19 4.52
C GLU A 126 8.66 11.79 3.66
N PHE A 127 7.85 10.97 2.99
CA PHE A 127 6.78 11.43 2.10
C PHE A 127 5.39 11.41 2.76
N LEU A 128 5.24 10.75 3.92
CA LEU A 128 3.92 10.49 4.52
C LEU A 128 3.15 11.77 4.89
N ALA A 129 3.84 12.80 5.36
CA ALA A 129 3.19 14.05 5.73
C ALA A 129 2.88 14.93 4.50
N SER A 130 3.83 15.02 3.56
CA SER A 130 3.75 15.94 2.42
C SER A 130 2.80 15.43 1.33
N CYS A 131 2.70 14.11 1.08
CA CYS A 131 1.76 13.57 0.11
C CYS A 131 0.29 13.85 0.48
N LEU A 132 -0.03 13.88 1.79
CA LEU A 132 -1.36 14.24 2.28
C LEU A 132 -1.77 15.68 1.99
N GLN A 133 -0.79 16.59 1.89
CA GLN A 133 -1.03 17.99 1.52
C GLN A 133 -1.12 18.20 0.01
N ALA A 134 -0.60 17.25 -0.76
CA ALA A 134 -0.54 17.33 -2.21
C ALA A 134 -1.74 16.67 -2.91
N VAL A 135 -2.37 15.67 -2.29
CA VAL A 135 -3.50 14.92 -2.88
C VAL A 135 -4.81 15.70 -2.78
N ARG A 136 -5.67 15.56 -3.79
CA ARG A 136 -7.05 16.06 -3.72
C ARG A 136 -7.84 15.35 -2.60
N TYR A 137 -8.75 16.06 -1.95
CA TYR A 137 -9.70 15.40 -1.02
C TYR A 137 -10.64 14.45 -1.76
N GLY A 138 -10.77 13.25 -1.25
CA GLY A 138 -11.39 12.11 -1.93
C GLY A 138 -10.45 11.39 -2.89
N GLY A 139 -9.23 11.88 -3.07
CA GLY A 139 -8.21 11.29 -3.93
C GLY A 139 -7.47 10.13 -3.30
N LEU A 140 -6.65 9.48 -4.10
CA LEU A 140 -5.94 8.25 -3.79
C LEU A 140 -4.44 8.50 -3.61
N ILE A 141 -3.84 7.78 -2.66
CA ILE A 141 -2.39 7.65 -2.52
C ILE A 141 -2.04 6.18 -2.66
N TYR A 142 -1.19 5.84 -3.63
CA TYR A 142 -0.62 4.51 -3.83
C TYR A 142 0.84 4.53 -3.38
N LEU A 143 1.12 3.91 -2.25
CA LEU A 143 2.41 4.00 -1.57
C LEU A 143 3.12 2.65 -1.55
N THR A 144 4.41 2.66 -1.89
CA THR A 144 5.29 1.49 -1.81
C THR A 144 6.32 1.65 -0.72
N SER A 145 6.66 0.55 -0.07
CA SER A 145 7.86 0.40 0.75
C SER A 145 8.58 -0.91 0.40
N THR A 146 9.89 -0.85 0.31
CA THR A 146 10.76 -2.03 0.22
C THR A 146 11.68 -2.13 1.45
N ASP A 147 11.35 -1.42 2.52
CA ASP A 147 12.12 -1.39 3.77
C ASP A 147 11.93 -2.68 4.57
N GLY A 148 12.60 -3.73 4.14
CA GLY A 148 12.61 -5.00 4.87
C GLY A 148 13.28 -4.89 6.24
N ARG A 149 14.15 -3.89 6.47
CA ARG A 149 14.87 -3.74 7.74
C ARG A 149 13.95 -3.26 8.86
N ALA A 150 13.30 -2.11 8.71
CA ALA A 150 12.39 -1.59 9.71
C ALA A 150 11.13 -2.45 9.88
N MET A 151 10.70 -3.13 8.80
CA MET A 151 9.47 -3.92 8.78
C MET A 151 9.62 -5.37 9.28
N SER A 152 10.84 -5.92 9.34
CA SER A 152 11.10 -7.32 9.69
C SER A 152 10.86 -7.69 11.16
N GLY A 153 10.77 -6.69 12.03
CA GLY A 153 10.73 -6.91 13.50
C GLY A 153 12.08 -7.16 14.17
N HIS A 154 13.18 -7.24 13.40
CA HIS A 154 14.53 -7.41 13.94
C HIS A 154 15.19 -6.09 14.37
N TYR A 155 14.73 -4.97 13.80
CA TYR A 155 15.26 -3.63 14.06
C TYR A 155 14.17 -2.67 14.53
N PRO A 156 13.59 -2.89 15.74
CA PRO A 156 12.44 -2.11 16.22
C PRO A 156 12.74 -0.62 16.38
N GLN A 157 14.01 -0.25 16.59
CA GLN A 157 14.43 1.16 16.68
C GLN A 157 14.31 1.89 15.33
N ASP A 158 14.61 1.21 14.23
CA ASP A 158 14.44 1.78 12.89
C ASP A 158 12.96 1.99 12.57
N SER A 159 12.10 1.04 12.91
CA SER A 159 10.66 1.18 12.79
C SER A 159 10.10 2.33 13.64
N LEU A 160 10.54 2.43 14.89
CA LEU A 160 10.13 3.51 15.80
C LEU A 160 10.51 4.88 15.23
N ARG A 161 11.75 5.02 14.74
CA ARG A 161 12.26 6.28 14.18
C ARG A 161 11.52 6.69 12.90
N LEU A 162 11.24 5.75 12.00
CA LEU A 162 10.69 6.02 10.68
C LEU A 162 9.16 6.13 10.69
N TYR A 163 8.50 5.27 11.47
CA TYR A 163 7.04 5.10 11.42
C TYR A 163 6.33 5.38 12.74
N GLY A 164 7.07 5.72 13.80
CA GLY A 164 6.49 5.96 15.14
C GLY A 164 5.91 4.70 15.79
N ALA A 165 6.27 3.52 15.31
CA ALA A 165 5.73 2.24 15.76
C ALA A 165 6.84 1.22 16.03
N THR A 166 6.63 0.35 17.01
CA THR A 166 7.56 -0.74 17.33
C THR A 166 7.15 -2.02 16.59
N THR A 167 8.08 -2.62 15.87
CA THR A 167 7.92 -3.94 15.24
C THR A 167 8.47 -5.05 16.12
N ARG A 168 7.96 -6.28 15.93
CA ARG A 168 8.48 -7.51 16.50
C ARG A 168 8.42 -8.62 15.45
N SER A 169 9.37 -9.53 15.50
CA SER A 169 9.33 -10.73 14.68
C SER A 169 8.22 -11.65 15.18
N THR A 170 7.08 -11.61 14.52
CA THR A 170 5.90 -12.44 14.77
C THR A 170 5.56 -13.23 13.50
N PRO A 171 4.77 -14.28 13.57
CA PRO A 171 4.32 -14.98 12.36
C PRO A 171 3.57 -14.08 11.35
N SER A 172 2.92 -13.00 11.83
CA SER A 172 2.17 -12.03 11.00
C SER A 172 2.97 -10.77 10.64
N VAL A 173 4.30 -10.81 10.69
CA VAL A 173 5.15 -9.61 10.56
C VAL A 173 4.93 -8.85 9.24
N GLN A 174 4.64 -9.52 8.13
CA GLN A 174 4.37 -8.87 6.84
C GLN A 174 3.06 -8.08 6.86
N GLU A 175 2.02 -8.62 7.49
CA GLU A 175 0.76 -7.91 7.67
C GLU A 175 0.93 -6.75 8.65
N HIS A 176 1.66 -6.95 9.75
CA HIS A 176 1.96 -5.87 10.69
C HIS A 176 2.72 -4.72 10.01
N ALA A 177 3.61 -5.01 9.05
CA ALA A 177 4.31 -4.00 8.27
C ALA A 177 3.35 -3.13 7.43
N LEU A 178 2.39 -3.74 6.71
CA LEU A 178 1.34 -3.01 5.99
C LEU A 178 0.52 -2.14 6.94
N ARG A 179 0.14 -2.68 8.10
CA ARG A 179 -0.62 -1.98 9.12
C ARG A 179 0.14 -0.83 9.78
N ILE A 180 1.46 -0.93 9.91
CA ILE A 180 2.33 0.15 10.37
C ILE A 180 2.39 1.27 9.35
N LEU A 181 2.53 0.96 8.06
CA LEU A 181 2.50 1.97 6.99
C LEU A 181 1.18 2.74 7.00
N ILE A 182 0.04 2.02 7.03
CA ILE A 182 -1.29 2.66 7.08
C ILE A 182 -1.44 3.45 8.36
N GLY A 183 -1.05 2.89 9.52
CA GLY A 183 -1.16 3.56 10.83
C GLY A 183 -0.35 4.85 10.90
N SER A 184 0.88 4.83 10.38
CA SER A 184 1.73 6.03 10.32
C SER A 184 1.12 7.10 9.40
N LEU A 185 0.63 6.71 8.21
CA LEU A 185 -0.02 7.64 7.29
C LEU A 185 -1.32 8.20 7.89
N ALA A 186 -2.11 7.36 8.56
CA ALA A 186 -3.36 7.77 9.22
C ALA A 186 -3.09 8.73 10.40
N GLN A 187 -2.02 8.51 11.17
CA GLN A 187 -1.61 9.43 12.23
C GLN A 187 -1.21 10.80 11.67
N GLN A 188 -0.39 10.83 10.60
CA GLN A 188 -0.02 12.07 9.92
C GLN A 188 -1.26 12.78 9.33
N GLY A 189 -2.22 12.01 8.80
CA GLY A 189 -3.49 12.53 8.31
C GLY A 189 -4.32 13.16 9.43
N ALA A 190 -4.45 12.48 10.57
CA ALA A 190 -5.22 12.99 11.72
C ALA A 190 -4.67 14.31 12.26
N MET A 191 -3.34 14.47 12.28
CA MET A 191 -2.67 15.75 12.66
C MET A 191 -3.04 16.89 11.70
N GLN A 192 -3.39 16.59 10.46
CA GLN A 192 -3.83 17.52 9.41
C GLN A 192 -5.35 17.59 9.26
N ARG A 193 -6.12 16.96 10.16
CA ARG A 193 -7.59 16.83 10.11
C ARG A 193 -8.07 16.10 8.86
N LEU A 194 -7.31 15.11 8.40
CA LEU A 194 -7.64 14.24 7.29
C LEU A 194 -7.87 12.82 7.78
N THR A 195 -8.79 12.13 7.16
CA THR A 195 -9.02 10.70 7.36
C THR A 195 -8.38 9.93 6.22
N VAL A 196 -7.63 8.89 6.58
CA VAL A 196 -7.02 7.93 5.66
C VAL A 196 -7.81 6.63 5.73
N GLN A 197 -8.36 6.20 4.61
CA GLN A 197 -9.16 4.97 4.50
C GLN A 197 -8.47 4.01 3.54
N PRO A 198 -8.09 2.79 3.99
CA PRO A 198 -7.51 1.79 3.10
C PRO A 198 -8.49 1.38 2.01
N VAL A 199 -8.00 1.33 0.77
CA VAL A 199 -8.71 0.78 -0.41
C VAL A 199 -8.31 -0.68 -0.58
N PHE A 200 -7.02 -0.93 -0.67
CA PHE A 200 -6.43 -2.26 -0.58
C PHE A 200 -4.96 -2.18 -0.15
N SER A 201 -4.43 -3.30 0.29
CA SER A 201 -3.01 -3.45 0.59
C SER A 201 -2.52 -4.83 0.15
N MET A 202 -1.23 -4.94 -0.14
CA MET A 202 -0.63 -6.22 -0.53
C MET A 202 0.84 -6.29 -0.14
N TYR A 203 1.29 -7.51 0.15
CA TYR A 203 2.69 -7.86 0.29
C TYR A 203 3.07 -8.87 -0.79
N SER A 204 4.16 -8.61 -1.52
CA SER A 204 4.65 -9.53 -2.55
C SER A 204 6.16 -9.35 -2.75
N GLY A 205 6.92 -10.41 -2.54
CA GLY A 205 8.35 -10.43 -2.84
C GLY A 205 9.16 -9.30 -2.20
N GLN A 206 8.96 -9.02 -0.92
CA GLN A 206 9.58 -7.94 -0.13
C GLN A 206 9.08 -6.53 -0.45
N ILE A 207 7.99 -6.40 -1.19
CA ILE A 207 7.35 -5.13 -1.50
C ILE A 207 6.05 -5.03 -0.71
N TYR A 208 5.93 -3.98 0.08
CA TYR A 208 4.70 -3.59 0.78
C TYR A 208 4.03 -2.48 0.00
N ARG A 209 2.75 -2.65 -0.32
CA ARG A 209 1.95 -1.65 -1.04
C ARG A 209 0.64 -1.40 -0.34
N ILE A 210 0.30 -0.13 -0.23
CA ILE A 210 -0.99 0.31 0.28
C ILE A 210 -1.61 1.30 -0.69
N MET A 211 -2.90 1.14 -0.99
CA MET A 211 -3.72 2.14 -1.64
C MET A 211 -4.70 2.68 -0.61
N VAL A 212 -4.74 3.99 -0.44
CA VAL A 212 -5.65 4.65 0.50
C VAL A 212 -6.40 5.80 -0.17
N CYS A 213 -7.61 6.07 0.30
CA CYS A 213 -8.39 7.26 -0.02
C CYS A 213 -8.24 8.28 1.12
N VAL A 214 -8.07 9.55 0.76
CA VAL A 214 -7.86 10.65 1.73
C VAL A 214 -9.07 11.58 1.72
N THR A 215 -9.78 11.67 2.86
CA THR A 215 -11.00 12.49 2.98
C THR A 215 -10.87 13.56 4.07
N ARG A 216 -11.83 14.49 4.09
CA ARG A 216 -11.95 15.53 5.14
C ARG A 216 -12.93 15.17 6.27
N ASP A 217 -13.31 13.90 6.36
CA ASP A 217 -14.13 13.45 7.47
C ASP A 217 -13.38 13.59 8.79
N VAL A 218 -14.13 13.67 9.88
CA VAL A 218 -13.51 13.74 11.21
C VAL A 218 -12.73 12.45 11.47
N PRO A 219 -11.40 12.51 11.65
CA PRO A 219 -10.60 11.33 11.92
C PRO A 219 -11.07 10.64 13.21
N LYS A 220 -11.34 9.35 13.12
CA LYS A 220 -11.64 8.47 14.28
C LYS A 220 -10.46 7.53 14.50
N LEU A 221 -9.27 8.11 14.53
CA LEU A 221 -8.01 7.37 14.62
C LEU A 221 -7.99 6.42 15.82
N GLU A 222 -8.56 6.85 16.94
CA GLU A 222 -8.62 6.09 18.20
C GLU A 222 -9.37 4.75 18.08
N LYS A 223 -10.20 4.57 17.03
CA LYS A 223 -10.92 3.33 16.78
C LYS A 223 -10.08 2.27 16.04
N HIS A 224 -9.12 2.74 15.27
CA HIS A 224 -8.39 1.89 14.32
C HIS A 224 -6.86 2.01 14.45
N HIS A 225 -6.36 2.70 15.45
CA HIS A 225 -4.93 2.85 15.70
C HIS A 225 -4.59 2.33 17.09
N GLY A 226 -4.02 1.15 17.16
CA GLY A 226 -3.81 0.42 18.40
C GLY A 226 -2.63 -0.53 18.32
N PHE A 227 -2.72 -1.63 19.05
CA PHE A 227 -1.62 -2.58 19.22
C PHE A 227 -2.09 -4.00 18.95
N VAL A 228 -1.15 -4.82 18.48
CA VAL A 228 -1.29 -6.29 18.45
C VAL A 228 -0.29 -6.87 19.42
N ALA A 229 -0.77 -7.75 20.30
CA ALA A 229 0.06 -8.49 21.22
C ALA A 229 0.13 -9.96 20.78
N TYR A 230 1.33 -10.53 20.79
CA TYR A 230 1.60 -11.92 20.40
C TYR A 230 2.27 -12.68 21.54
N CYS A 231 1.77 -13.85 21.87
CA CYS A 231 2.40 -14.74 22.83
C CYS A 231 3.38 -15.71 22.12
N PRO A 232 4.69 -15.57 22.31
CA PRO A 232 5.66 -16.46 21.67
C PRO A 232 5.58 -17.90 22.17
N SER A 233 5.00 -18.13 23.37
CA SER A 233 4.87 -19.45 23.98
C SER A 233 3.73 -20.27 23.35
N CYS A 234 2.50 -19.75 23.34
CA CYS A 234 1.34 -20.50 22.81
C CYS A 234 0.90 -20.07 21.40
N GLY A 235 1.36 -18.91 20.89
CA GLY A 235 1.02 -18.40 19.56
C GLY A 235 -0.25 -17.56 19.52
N ASP A 236 -0.87 -17.30 20.66
CA ASP A 236 -2.09 -16.50 20.74
C ASP A 236 -1.84 -15.02 20.42
N TYR A 237 -2.88 -14.38 19.88
CA TYR A 237 -2.91 -12.95 19.61
C TYR A 237 -4.01 -12.26 20.42
N SER A 238 -3.76 -11.03 20.83
CA SER A 238 -4.77 -10.15 21.43
C SER A 238 -4.59 -8.72 20.98
N LEU A 239 -5.64 -7.91 21.17
CA LEU A 239 -5.67 -6.49 20.78
C LEU A 239 -5.78 -5.64 22.05
N PRO A 240 -4.68 -5.37 22.75
CA PRO A 240 -4.73 -4.57 23.96
C PRO A 240 -5.09 -3.11 23.63
N THR A 241 -5.96 -2.53 24.44
CA THR A 241 -6.23 -1.09 24.37
C THR A 241 -5.06 -0.29 24.97
N TRP A 242 -4.96 1.00 24.65
CA TRP A 242 -3.97 1.89 25.22
C TRP A 242 -3.88 1.83 26.76
N ARG A 243 -5.03 1.64 27.43
CA ARG A 243 -5.11 1.53 28.90
C ARG A 243 -4.57 0.23 29.47
N HIS A 244 -4.52 -0.82 28.65
CA HIS A 244 -4.15 -2.17 29.08
C HIS A 244 -2.79 -2.64 28.55
N LEU A 245 -2.01 -1.76 27.93
CA LEU A 245 -0.69 -2.12 27.40
C LEU A 245 0.27 -2.67 28.46
N THR A 246 0.25 -2.13 29.66
CA THR A 246 1.11 -2.57 30.76
C THR A 246 0.66 -3.91 31.39
N ARG A 247 -0.47 -4.43 30.97
CA ARG A 247 -1.09 -5.68 31.46
C ARG A 247 -1.41 -6.63 30.31
N ALA A 248 -0.62 -6.55 29.22
CA ALA A 248 -0.79 -7.43 28.08
C ALA A 248 -0.14 -8.79 28.37
N ASP A 249 -0.75 -9.56 29.27
CA ASP A 249 -0.36 -10.92 29.57
C ASP A 249 -1.24 -11.92 28.83
N CYS A 250 -0.63 -13.06 28.44
CA CYS A 250 -1.36 -14.11 27.75
C CYS A 250 -2.30 -14.85 28.70
N PRO A 251 -3.61 -14.97 28.39
CA PRO A 251 -4.58 -15.60 29.27
C PRO A 251 -4.48 -17.13 29.34
N HIS A 252 -3.72 -17.76 28.43
CA HIS A 252 -3.60 -19.21 28.32
C HIS A 252 -2.53 -19.81 29.21
N HIS A 253 -1.94 -19.04 30.13
CA HIS A 253 -0.90 -19.48 31.03
C HIS A 253 -1.32 -19.30 32.49
N THR A 254 -0.98 -20.28 33.34
CA THR A 254 -1.27 -20.24 34.79
C THR A 254 -0.52 -19.13 35.51
N ARG A 255 0.60 -18.69 34.97
CA ARG A 255 1.35 -17.52 35.46
C ARG A 255 1.32 -16.42 34.40
N PRO A 256 1.24 -15.14 34.79
CA PRO A 256 1.30 -14.04 33.85
C PRO A 256 2.53 -14.16 32.93
N LEU A 257 2.30 -14.20 31.63
CA LEU A 257 3.37 -14.25 30.62
C LEU A 257 3.22 -13.04 29.71
N PRO A 258 4.16 -12.07 29.79
CA PRO A 258 4.10 -10.87 28.97
C PRO A 258 4.11 -11.20 27.48
N MET A 259 3.23 -10.56 26.72
CA MET A 259 3.13 -10.69 25.27
C MET A 259 4.07 -9.71 24.55
N ALA A 260 4.53 -10.10 23.39
CA ALA A 260 5.29 -9.21 22.50
C ALA A 260 4.35 -8.19 21.83
N ILE A 261 4.54 -6.90 22.11
CA ILE A 261 3.70 -5.82 21.61
C ILE A 261 4.26 -5.29 20.27
N VAL A 262 3.37 -5.13 19.29
CA VAL A 262 3.62 -4.48 17.99
C VAL A 262 2.70 -3.28 17.86
N GLY A 263 3.23 -2.16 17.38
CA GLY A 263 2.46 -0.94 17.12
C GLY A 263 3.01 0.31 17.82
N PRO A 264 2.23 1.42 17.83
CA PRO A 264 0.86 1.48 17.33
C PRO A 264 0.76 1.26 15.81
N LEU A 265 -0.30 0.61 15.36
CA LEU A 265 -0.52 0.27 13.98
C LEU A 265 -2.02 0.34 13.63
N TRP A 266 -2.35 0.24 12.34
CA TRP A 266 -3.74 0.18 11.88
C TRP A 266 -4.37 -1.17 12.27
N THR A 267 -5.40 -1.14 13.11
CA THR A 267 -6.15 -2.35 13.55
C THR A 267 -7.46 -2.54 12.79
N GLY A 268 -7.85 -1.58 11.94
CA GLY A 268 -9.03 -1.71 11.08
C GLY A 268 -8.79 -2.56 9.83
N ASN A 269 -9.76 -2.58 8.95
CA ASN A 269 -9.71 -3.33 7.69
C ASN A 269 -8.55 -2.86 6.82
N LEU A 270 -7.86 -3.81 6.17
CA LEU A 270 -6.82 -3.53 5.17
C LEU A 270 -7.40 -3.25 3.78
N HIS A 271 -8.65 -3.64 3.55
CA HIS A 271 -9.33 -3.60 2.27
C HIS A 271 -10.73 -3.02 2.42
N ASP A 272 -11.18 -2.26 1.42
CA ASP A 272 -12.56 -1.81 1.28
C ASP A 272 -13.30 -2.74 0.32
N PRO A 273 -14.29 -3.53 0.79
CA PRO A 273 -15.02 -4.47 -0.07
C PRO A 273 -15.74 -3.81 -1.23
N THR A 274 -16.20 -2.56 -1.06
CA THR A 274 -16.91 -1.83 -2.12
C THR A 274 -15.95 -1.47 -3.26
N TRP A 275 -14.76 -0.98 -2.91
CA TRP A 275 -13.72 -0.69 -3.90
C TRP A 275 -13.29 -1.97 -4.64
N LEU A 276 -13.06 -3.05 -3.91
CA LEU A 276 -12.67 -4.33 -4.50
C LEU A 276 -13.75 -4.92 -5.41
N SER A 277 -15.04 -4.79 -5.03
CA SER A 277 -16.16 -5.21 -5.87
C SER A 277 -16.21 -4.44 -7.18
N ASP A 278 -16.02 -3.11 -7.15
CA ASP A 278 -15.97 -2.30 -8.36
C ASP A 278 -14.73 -2.64 -9.22
N MET A 279 -13.57 -2.87 -8.60
CA MET A 279 -12.36 -3.31 -9.32
C MET A 279 -12.58 -4.67 -10.00
N ILE A 280 -13.26 -5.61 -9.35
CA ILE A 280 -13.63 -6.91 -9.95
C ILE A 280 -14.56 -6.69 -11.15
N ALA A 281 -15.55 -5.80 -11.01
CA ALA A 281 -16.55 -5.56 -12.06
C ALA A 281 -15.92 -4.98 -13.33
N ILE A 282 -14.97 -4.03 -13.20
CA ILE A 282 -14.34 -3.38 -14.37
C ILE A 282 -13.14 -4.15 -14.94
N ALA A 283 -12.57 -5.12 -14.20
CA ALA A 283 -11.36 -5.82 -14.61
C ALA A 283 -11.44 -6.44 -16.03
N PRO A 284 -12.55 -7.05 -16.46
CA PRO A 284 -12.66 -7.58 -17.82
C PRO A 284 -12.58 -6.49 -18.91
N GLU A 285 -13.20 -5.34 -18.70
CA GLU A 285 -13.20 -4.21 -19.63
C GLU A 285 -11.81 -3.61 -19.77
N GLN A 286 -11.03 -3.64 -18.67
CA GLN A 286 -9.64 -3.19 -18.65
C GLN A 286 -8.65 -4.21 -19.20
N GLY A 287 -9.11 -5.42 -19.59
CA GLY A 287 -8.23 -6.51 -20.03
C GLY A 287 -7.41 -7.14 -18.90
N LEU A 288 -7.87 -6.99 -17.65
CA LEU A 288 -7.18 -7.44 -16.42
C LEU A 288 -8.01 -8.49 -15.66
N ALA A 289 -8.78 -9.30 -16.39
CA ALA A 289 -9.61 -10.36 -15.80
C ALA A 289 -8.81 -11.41 -15.03
N ASP A 290 -7.54 -11.59 -15.34
CA ASP A 290 -6.59 -12.45 -14.63
C ASP A 290 -6.32 -12.01 -13.19
N GLN A 291 -6.62 -10.76 -12.85
CA GLN A 291 -6.51 -10.24 -11.47
C GLN A 291 -7.75 -10.57 -10.60
N ILE A 292 -8.87 -10.99 -11.19
CA ILE A 292 -10.12 -11.27 -10.45
C ILE A 292 -9.94 -12.28 -9.30
N PRO A 293 -9.24 -13.42 -9.47
CA PRO A 293 -9.04 -14.36 -8.36
C PRO A 293 -8.32 -13.72 -7.19
N PHE A 294 -7.31 -12.88 -7.45
CA PHE A 294 -6.58 -12.18 -6.39
C PHE A 294 -7.43 -11.09 -5.71
N LEU A 295 -8.21 -10.33 -6.48
CA LEU A 295 -9.14 -9.34 -5.92
C LEU A 295 -10.21 -9.98 -5.04
N LYS A 296 -10.74 -11.16 -5.43
CA LYS A 296 -11.68 -11.94 -4.61
C LYS A 296 -11.05 -12.41 -3.31
N LEU A 297 -9.77 -12.81 -3.34
CA LEU A 297 -9.02 -13.15 -2.13
C LEU A 297 -8.94 -11.94 -1.18
N LEU A 298 -8.48 -10.78 -1.66
CA LEU A 298 -8.43 -9.55 -0.85
C LEU A 298 -9.81 -9.16 -0.31
N HIS A 299 -10.87 -9.35 -1.11
CA HIS A 299 -12.23 -9.08 -0.69
C HIS A 299 -12.66 -9.99 0.48
N SER A 300 -12.32 -11.28 0.43
CA SER A 300 -12.63 -12.24 1.51
C SER A 300 -11.85 -11.94 2.80
N GLU A 301 -10.67 -11.33 2.69
CA GLU A 301 -9.83 -10.96 3.84
C GLU A 301 -10.26 -9.64 4.52
N ALA A 302 -11.17 -8.87 3.91
CA ALA A 302 -11.48 -7.50 4.33
C ALA A 302 -11.90 -7.36 5.81
N TYR A 303 -12.53 -8.37 6.38
CA TYR A 303 -13.05 -8.35 7.76
C TYR A 303 -12.29 -9.25 8.73
N LEU A 304 -11.15 -9.81 8.31
CA LEU A 304 -10.34 -10.66 9.17
C LEU A 304 -9.61 -9.84 10.25
N PRO A 305 -9.25 -10.47 11.39
CA PRO A 305 -8.52 -9.82 12.46
C PRO A 305 -7.14 -9.33 11.96
N PRO A 306 -6.48 -8.39 12.69
CA PRO A 306 -5.20 -7.80 12.27
C PRO A 306 -3.99 -8.73 12.51
N TYR A 307 -4.17 -10.01 12.31
CA TYR A 307 -3.15 -11.06 12.37
C TYR A 307 -3.63 -12.31 11.64
N HIS A 308 -2.69 -13.21 11.34
CA HIS A 308 -2.99 -14.51 10.75
C HIS A 308 -2.10 -15.60 11.36
N PHE A 309 -2.48 -16.85 11.14
CA PHE A 309 -1.72 -18.02 11.57
C PHE A 309 -1.15 -18.73 10.35
N PRO A 310 0.17 -18.63 10.08
CA PRO A 310 0.79 -19.39 9.01
C PRO A 310 0.65 -20.90 9.26
N MET A 311 0.33 -21.67 8.23
CA MET A 311 0.17 -23.12 8.34
C MET A 311 1.39 -23.81 8.99
N GLY A 312 2.61 -23.37 8.62
CA GLY A 312 3.84 -23.89 9.22
C GLY A 312 3.93 -23.66 10.73
N GLU A 313 3.38 -22.54 11.22
CA GLU A 313 3.33 -22.26 12.66
C GLU A 313 2.33 -23.18 13.38
N ILE A 314 1.18 -23.45 12.76
CA ILE A 314 0.18 -24.40 13.28
C ILE A 314 0.80 -25.79 13.39
N GLY A 315 1.42 -26.29 12.34
CA GLY A 315 2.09 -27.60 12.34
C GLY A 315 3.20 -27.70 13.38
N ARG A 316 4.07 -26.68 13.45
CA ARG A 316 5.17 -26.61 14.42
C ARG A 316 4.67 -26.68 15.87
N ARG A 317 3.61 -25.93 16.19
CA ARG A 317 3.04 -25.89 17.56
C ARG A 317 2.24 -27.13 17.88
N GLY A 318 1.45 -27.62 16.94
CA GLY A 318 0.65 -28.84 17.10
C GLY A 318 1.48 -30.13 17.08
N LYS A 319 2.78 -30.03 16.67
CA LYS A 319 3.64 -31.19 16.39
C LYS A 319 2.97 -32.14 15.39
N LEU A 320 2.33 -31.57 14.38
CA LEU A 320 1.57 -32.25 13.34
C LEU A 320 2.20 -32.00 11.98
N ASP A 321 2.10 -32.96 11.10
CA ASP A 321 2.42 -32.74 9.69
C ASP A 321 1.38 -31.78 9.10
N VAL A 322 1.87 -30.75 8.42
CA VAL A 322 1.00 -29.76 7.78
C VAL A 322 0.45 -30.36 6.49
N LEU A 323 -0.87 -30.45 6.38
CA LEU A 323 -1.55 -30.82 5.14
C LEU A 323 -1.19 -29.83 4.03
N LYS A 324 -1.20 -30.28 2.78
CA LYS A 324 -1.15 -29.36 1.63
C LYS A 324 -2.32 -28.37 1.75
N CYS A 325 -2.07 -27.09 1.37
CA CYS A 325 -3.03 -26.00 1.55
C CYS A 325 -4.43 -26.35 1.06
N ASP A 326 -4.52 -26.95 -0.13
CA ASP A 326 -5.80 -27.34 -0.76
C ASP A 326 -6.58 -28.32 0.12
N ARG A 327 -5.91 -29.34 0.66
CA ARG A 327 -6.56 -30.33 1.55
C ARG A 327 -6.95 -29.75 2.91
N PHE A 328 -6.21 -28.73 3.37
CA PHE A 328 -6.57 -28.05 4.62
C PHE A 328 -7.83 -27.21 4.43
N ILE A 329 -7.94 -26.49 3.30
CA ILE A 329 -9.12 -25.69 2.95
C ILE A 329 -10.35 -26.58 2.78
N GLU A 330 -10.21 -27.76 2.15
CA GLU A 330 -11.31 -28.73 1.99
C GLU A 330 -11.79 -29.33 3.32
N SER A 331 -10.98 -29.25 4.39
CA SER A 331 -11.31 -29.79 5.70
C SER A 331 -11.93 -28.78 6.67
N LEU A 332 -11.95 -27.49 6.31
CA LEU A 332 -12.60 -26.41 7.04
C LEU A 332 -14.04 -26.22 6.60
#